data_e0d484e02673ab968d0a31e46de3e3c5
#
_entry.id   e0d484e02673ab968d0a31e46de3e3c5
#
_cell.length_a   1.000
_cell.length_b   1.000
_cell.length_c   1.000
_cell.angle_alpha   90.00
_cell.angle_beta   90.00
_cell.angle_gamma   90.00
#
_symmetry.space_group_name_H-M   'P 1'
#
loop_
_entity.id
_entity.type
_entity.pdbx_description
1 polymer ?
#
loop_
_entity_poly.entity_id
_entity_poly.type
_entity_poly.pdbx_seq_one_letter_code
_entity_poly.pdbx_strand_id
1 'polypeptide(L)'
;MPKPATRSYSRYSRDAVVLLGQLIRRARIERKPTVAELAERAGLSRGLVQRIEKGDPGCAIGAVFESAAIVGVRLFDADQTTMANTISANTATLTLLPKAVRLATIETKDDF
;
A
#
# COMPACT_ATOMS: atom_id res chain seq x y z
N MET A 1 17.71 -8.15 22.77
CA MET A 1 17.32 -8.53 21.41
C MET A 1 17.86 -7.58 20.38
N PRO A 2 18.64 -8.06 19.46
CA PRO A 2 19.15 -7.15 18.45
C PRO A 2 18.03 -6.62 17.58
N LYS A 3 18.18 -5.37 17.22
CA LYS A 3 17.24 -4.76 16.30
C LYS A 3 17.41 -5.41 14.93
N PRO A 4 16.31 -5.71 14.23
CA PRO A 4 16.43 -6.25 12.88
C PRO A 4 17.23 -5.30 12.00
N ALA A 5 18.02 -5.85 11.13
CA ALA A 5 18.73 -5.03 10.17
C ALA A 5 17.74 -4.25 9.33
N THR A 6 18.10 -3.02 8.99
CA THR A 6 17.28 -2.22 8.10
C THR A 6 17.15 -2.96 6.77
N ARG A 7 15.92 -3.20 6.36
CA ARG A 7 15.69 -3.89 5.12
C ARG A 7 16.04 -2.99 3.95
N SER A 8 16.75 -3.55 3.00
CA SER A 8 17.12 -2.82 1.80
C SER A 8 16.07 -3.08 0.72
N TYR A 9 15.30 -2.05 0.40
CA TYR A 9 14.30 -2.14 -0.66
C TYR A 9 14.88 -1.59 -1.95
N SER A 10 14.37 -2.06 -3.08
CA SER A 10 14.76 -1.52 -4.37
C SER A 10 14.37 -0.05 -4.44
N ARG A 11 15.05 0.67 -5.33
CA ARG A 11 14.73 2.08 -5.52
C ARG A 11 13.28 2.26 -5.96
N TYR A 12 12.82 1.40 -6.84
CA TYR A 12 11.44 1.45 -7.31
C TYR A 12 10.45 1.37 -6.14
N SER A 13 10.66 0.42 -5.24
CA SER A 13 9.78 0.24 -4.10
C SER A 13 9.83 1.43 -3.15
N ARG A 14 11.03 1.95 -2.89
CA ARG A 14 11.17 3.10 -2.01
C ARG A 14 10.49 4.33 -2.59
N ASP A 15 10.66 4.54 -3.90
CA ASP A 15 10.02 5.68 -4.56
C ASP A 15 8.50 5.56 -4.51
N ALA A 16 7.96 4.35 -4.65
CA ALA A 16 6.53 4.14 -4.58
C ALA A 16 5.98 4.51 -3.20
N VAL A 17 6.69 4.11 -2.14
CA VAL A 17 6.28 4.47 -0.78
C VAL A 17 6.35 5.97 -0.56
N VAL A 18 7.41 6.61 -1.03
CA VAL A 18 7.56 8.05 -0.91
C VAL A 18 6.45 8.77 -1.66
N LEU A 19 6.18 8.34 -2.88
CA LEU A 19 5.14 8.97 -3.69
C LEU A 19 3.77 8.86 -3.03
N LEU A 20 3.43 7.67 -2.51
CA LEU A 20 2.14 7.51 -1.84
C LEU A 20 2.05 8.43 -0.62
N GLY A 21 3.11 8.52 0.17
CA GLY A 21 3.15 9.43 1.31
C GLY A 21 2.95 10.88 0.89
N GLN A 22 3.57 11.28 -0.22
CA GLN A 22 3.41 12.64 -0.74
C GLN A 22 1.98 12.90 -1.21
N LEU A 23 1.36 11.93 -1.87
CA LEU A 23 -0.03 12.06 -2.31
C LEU A 23 -0.96 12.23 -1.12
N ILE A 24 -0.74 11.46 -0.07
CA ILE A 24 -1.55 11.56 1.15
C ILE A 24 -1.36 12.93 1.78
N ARG A 25 -0.12 13.37 1.92
CA ARG A 25 0.18 14.67 2.53
C ARG A 25 -0.43 15.80 1.71
N ARG A 26 -0.27 15.75 0.39
CA ARG A 26 -0.82 16.76 -0.49
C ARG A 26 -2.34 16.83 -0.36
N ALA A 27 -3.01 15.68 -0.41
CA ALA A 27 -4.47 15.65 -0.30
C ALA A 27 -4.93 16.15 1.05
N ARG A 28 -4.21 15.79 2.13
CA ARG A 28 -4.55 16.29 3.46
C ARG A 28 -4.47 17.80 3.51
N ILE A 29 -3.37 18.37 3.02
CA ILE A 29 -3.16 19.81 3.07
C ILE A 29 -4.23 20.53 2.25
N GLU A 30 -4.54 20.01 1.06
CA GLU A 30 -5.55 20.61 0.20
C GLU A 30 -6.93 20.56 0.83
N ARG A 31 -7.23 19.54 1.61
CA ARG A 31 -8.51 19.40 2.29
C ARG A 31 -8.52 20.01 3.67
N LYS A 32 -7.35 20.44 4.14
CA LYS A 32 -7.16 21.25 5.33
C LYS A 32 -7.13 20.53 6.69
N PRO A 33 -7.41 19.24 6.85
CA PRO A 33 -7.25 18.66 8.18
C PRO A 33 -5.80 18.65 8.61
N THR A 34 -5.60 18.79 9.91
CA THR A 34 -4.26 18.68 10.49
C THR A 34 -3.86 17.22 10.57
N VAL A 35 -2.56 16.97 10.84
CA VAL A 35 -2.09 15.61 11.10
C VAL A 35 -2.88 14.99 12.24
N ALA A 36 -3.15 15.76 13.31
CA ALA A 36 -3.89 15.23 14.44
C ALA A 36 -5.30 14.82 14.03
N GLU A 37 -5.95 15.62 13.18
CA GLU A 37 -7.32 15.30 12.75
C GLU A 37 -7.33 14.06 11.85
N LEU A 38 -6.36 13.94 10.95
CA LEU A 38 -6.28 12.74 10.13
C LEU A 38 -6.02 11.51 11.00
N ALA A 39 -5.10 11.64 11.95
CA ALA A 39 -4.78 10.52 12.85
C ALA A 39 -6.03 10.07 13.61
N GLU A 40 -6.81 11.02 14.11
CA GLU A 40 -8.03 10.68 14.85
C GLU A 40 -9.02 9.94 13.96
N ARG A 41 -9.25 10.44 12.75
CA ARG A 41 -10.20 9.81 11.83
C ARG A 41 -9.75 8.42 11.41
N ALA A 42 -8.45 8.24 11.25
CA ALA A 42 -7.90 6.95 10.81
C ALA A 42 -7.68 5.97 11.95
N GLY A 43 -7.82 6.43 13.21
CA GLY A 43 -7.53 5.57 14.34
C GLY A 43 -6.05 5.31 14.52
N LEU A 44 -5.21 6.27 14.15
CA LEU A 44 -3.75 6.13 14.19
C LEU A 44 -3.15 7.19 15.10
N SER A 45 -1.91 6.97 15.51
CA SER A 45 -1.18 8.00 16.23
C SER A 45 -0.71 9.08 15.26
N ARG A 46 -0.48 10.29 15.79
CA ARG A 46 0.07 11.37 14.96
C ARG A 46 1.45 11.01 14.43
N GLY A 47 2.25 10.35 15.26
CA GLY A 47 3.58 9.95 14.83
C GLY A 47 3.53 9.00 13.64
N LEU A 48 2.57 8.08 13.63
CA LEU A 48 2.44 7.16 12.52
C LEU A 48 2.02 7.90 11.24
N VAL A 49 1.06 8.82 11.34
CA VAL A 49 0.67 9.62 10.18
C VAL A 49 1.86 10.40 9.64
N GLN A 50 2.67 10.98 10.51
CA GLN A 50 3.87 11.71 10.08
C GLN A 50 4.84 10.80 9.34
N ARG A 51 5.05 9.58 9.85
CA ARG A 51 5.93 8.61 9.19
C ARG A 51 5.38 8.20 7.82
N ILE A 52 4.08 8.00 7.74
CA ILE A 52 3.43 7.66 6.46
C ILE A 52 3.67 8.77 5.44
N GLU A 53 3.45 10.02 5.83
CA GLU A 53 3.59 11.14 4.92
C GLU A 53 5.04 11.38 4.49
N LYS A 54 6.00 10.92 5.29
CA LYS A 54 7.41 11.00 4.94
C LYS A 54 7.89 9.84 4.09
N GLY A 55 7.03 8.86 3.85
CA GLY A 55 7.40 7.73 3.02
C GLY A 55 8.22 6.68 3.74
N ASP A 56 7.94 6.46 5.01
CA ASP A 56 8.62 5.43 5.80
C ASP A 56 8.08 4.05 5.38
N PRO A 57 8.92 3.17 4.84
CA PRO A 57 8.44 1.87 4.37
C PRO A 57 8.09 0.90 5.48
N GLY A 58 8.39 1.24 6.73
CA GLY A 58 8.09 0.38 7.87
C GLY A 58 6.67 0.52 8.41
N CYS A 59 5.82 1.32 7.77
CA CYS A 59 4.45 1.48 8.23
C CYS A 59 3.58 0.34 7.73
N ALA A 60 2.62 -0.07 8.56
CA ALA A 60 1.68 -1.11 8.15
C ALA A 60 0.87 -0.64 6.95
N ILE A 61 0.73 -1.52 5.95
CA ILE A 61 0.08 -1.14 4.71
C ILE A 61 -1.39 -0.74 4.93
N GLY A 62 -2.08 -1.40 5.87
CA GLY A 62 -3.47 -1.03 6.17
C GLY A 62 -3.60 0.37 6.71
N ALA A 63 -2.66 0.78 7.56
CA ALA A 63 -2.66 2.14 8.09
C ALA A 63 -2.42 3.16 6.99
N VAL A 64 -1.51 2.86 6.07
CA VAL A 64 -1.23 3.74 4.94
C VAL A 64 -2.47 3.88 4.06
N PHE A 65 -3.11 2.77 3.75
CA PHE A 65 -4.31 2.79 2.90
C PHE A 65 -5.47 3.50 3.57
N GLU A 66 -5.63 3.34 4.88
CA GLU A 66 -6.70 4.05 5.59
C GLU A 66 -6.49 5.55 5.53
N SER A 67 -5.26 6.00 5.75
CA SER A 67 -4.94 7.42 5.64
C SER A 67 -5.25 7.95 4.24
N ALA A 68 -4.87 7.18 3.22
CA ALA A 68 -5.12 7.56 1.83
C ALA A 68 -6.63 7.67 1.57
N ALA A 69 -7.39 6.70 2.04
CA ALA A 69 -8.84 6.67 1.82
C ALA A 69 -9.52 7.87 2.44
N ILE A 70 -9.13 8.23 3.67
CA ILE A 70 -9.77 9.33 4.38
C ILE A 70 -9.53 10.66 3.67
N VAL A 71 -8.35 10.87 3.11
CA VAL A 71 -8.06 12.12 2.40
C VAL A 71 -8.42 12.05 0.92
N GLY A 72 -9.02 10.95 0.47
CA GLY A 72 -9.54 10.86 -0.89
C GLY A 72 -8.54 10.48 -1.95
N VAL A 73 -7.41 9.90 -1.58
CA VAL A 73 -6.46 9.36 -2.54
C VAL A 73 -6.99 8.01 -3.04
N ARG A 74 -7.17 7.91 -4.36
CA ARG A 74 -7.67 6.66 -4.94
C ARG A 74 -6.54 5.64 -5.03
N LEU A 75 -6.79 4.47 -4.48
CA LEU A 75 -5.84 3.37 -4.53
C LEU A 75 -6.14 2.52 -5.76
N PHE A 76 -5.10 2.15 -6.49
CA PHE A 76 -5.25 1.34 -7.72
C PHE A 76 -6.17 2.02 -8.74
N ASP A 77 -6.26 3.35 -8.67
CA ASP A 77 -7.13 4.12 -9.57
C ASP A 77 -8.56 3.57 -9.60
N ALA A 78 -9.05 3.11 -8.44
CA ALA A 78 -10.34 2.44 -8.35
C ALA A 78 -11.19 3.05 -7.24
N ASP A 79 -12.48 3.24 -7.51
CA ASP A 79 -13.43 3.56 -6.46
C ASP A 79 -13.85 2.26 -5.75
N GLN A 80 -14.71 2.39 -4.74
CA GLN A 80 -15.11 1.24 -3.94
C GLN A 80 -15.74 0.13 -4.77
N THR A 81 -16.62 0.49 -5.68
CA THR A 81 -17.32 -0.49 -6.51
C THR A 81 -16.36 -1.19 -7.46
N THR A 82 -15.50 -0.44 -8.11
CA THR A 82 -14.50 -1.00 -9.02
C THR A 82 -13.56 -1.93 -8.27
N MET A 83 -13.15 -1.54 -7.08
CA MET A 83 -12.25 -2.37 -6.28
C MET A 83 -12.91 -3.69 -5.91
N ALA A 84 -14.16 -3.64 -5.44
CA ALA A 84 -14.89 -4.85 -5.08
C ALA A 84 -15.07 -5.78 -6.30
N ASN A 85 -15.39 -5.20 -7.45
CA ASN A 85 -15.55 -5.99 -8.67
C ASN A 85 -14.23 -6.61 -9.11
N THR A 86 -13.14 -5.87 -8.99
CA THR A 86 -11.83 -6.39 -9.35
C THR A 86 -11.42 -7.53 -8.43
N ILE A 87 -11.67 -7.39 -7.13
CA ILE A 87 -11.42 -8.48 -6.19
C ILE A 87 -12.21 -9.72 -6.57
N SER A 88 -13.50 -9.56 -6.90
CA SER A 88 -14.32 -10.70 -7.29
C SER A 88 -13.78 -11.37 -8.54
N ALA A 89 -13.41 -10.59 -9.55
CA ALA A 89 -12.85 -11.14 -10.78
C ALA A 89 -11.53 -11.88 -10.53
N ASN A 90 -10.67 -11.30 -9.71
CA ASN A 90 -9.41 -11.96 -9.39
C ASN A 90 -9.62 -13.23 -8.59
N THR A 91 -10.58 -13.23 -7.67
CA THR A 91 -10.89 -14.41 -6.89
C THR A 91 -11.30 -15.55 -7.79
N ALA A 92 -12.17 -15.26 -8.77
CA ALA A 92 -12.59 -16.28 -9.73
C ALA A 92 -11.42 -16.80 -10.56
N THR A 93 -10.55 -15.91 -11.02
CA THR A 93 -9.37 -16.30 -11.79
C THR A 93 -8.45 -17.18 -10.96
N LEU A 94 -8.19 -16.78 -9.72
CA LEU A 94 -7.29 -17.53 -8.85
C LEU A 94 -7.82 -18.92 -8.55
N THR A 95 -9.14 -19.08 -8.52
CA THR A 95 -9.75 -20.40 -8.31
C THR A 95 -9.41 -21.36 -9.44
N LEU A 96 -9.23 -20.84 -10.65
CA LEU A 96 -8.93 -21.65 -11.83
C LEU A 96 -7.45 -21.93 -12.02
N LEU A 97 -6.58 -21.26 -11.27
CA LEU A 97 -5.15 -21.44 -11.41
C LEU A 97 -4.65 -22.58 -10.51
N PRO A 98 -3.52 -23.21 -10.87
CA PRO A 98 -2.94 -24.22 -10.00
C PRO A 98 -2.58 -23.64 -8.65
N LYS A 99 -2.81 -24.43 -7.58
CA LYS A 99 -2.55 -23.95 -6.23
C LYS A 99 -1.06 -23.87 -5.92
N ALA A 100 -0.23 -24.58 -6.67
CA ALA A 100 1.20 -24.58 -6.42
C ALA A 100 1.94 -24.57 -7.75
N VAL A 101 3.06 -23.86 -7.75
CA VAL A 101 3.94 -23.82 -8.90
C VAL A 101 4.72 -25.13 -8.95
N ARG A 102 4.76 -25.77 -10.14
CA ARG A 102 5.43 -27.05 -10.29
C ARG A 102 6.90 -26.83 -10.63
N LEU A 103 7.76 -27.53 -9.91
CA LEU A 103 9.19 -27.48 -10.21
C LEU A 103 9.52 -28.10 -11.55
N ALA A 104 8.72 -29.08 -11.98
CA ALA A 104 9.01 -29.77 -13.22
C ALA A 104 8.94 -28.89 -14.45
N THR A 105 8.36 -27.71 -14.32
CA THR A 105 8.27 -26.78 -15.45
C THR A 105 9.42 -25.81 -15.53
N ILE A 106 10.49 -26.11 -14.81
CA ILE A 106 11.62 -25.20 -14.75
C ILE A 106 12.20 -24.88 -16.12
N GLU A 107 12.27 -25.85 -16.99
CA GLU A 107 12.88 -25.63 -18.29
C GLU A 107 12.14 -24.56 -19.10
N THR A 108 10.87 -24.35 -18.81
CA THR A 108 10.13 -23.34 -19.54
C THR A 108 10.32 -21.96 -18.96
N LYS A 109 10.89 -21.87 -17.78
CA LYS A 109 11.05 -20.58 -17.13
C LYS A 109 12.19 -19.77 -17.67
N ASP A 110 13.05 -20.40 -18.42
CA ASP A 110 14.16 -19.71 -18.99
C ASP A 110 13.73 -18.60 -19.93
N ASP A 111 12.49 -18.59 -20.29
CA ASP A 111 11.96 -17.59 -21.21
C ASP A 111 11.78 -16.23 -20.54
N PHE A 112 11.94 -16.15 -19.30
CA PHE A 112 11.77 -14.86 -18.62
C PHE A 112 12.84 -13.86 -18.99
#